data_88ad5e3c3a8ad85dfa6eb0252405accf
#
_entry.id   88ad5e3c3a8ad85dfa6eb0252405accf
#
_cell.length_a   1.000
_cell.length_b   1.000
_cell.length_c   1.000
_cell.angle_alpha   90.00
_cell.angle_beta   90.00
_cell.angle_gamma   90.00
#
_symmetry.space_group_name_H-M   'P 1'
#
loop_
_entity.id
_entity.type
_entity.pdbx_description
1 polymer ?
#
loop_
_entity_poly.entity_id
_entity_poly.type
_entity_poly.pdbx_seq_one_letter_code
_entity_poly.pdbx_strand_id
1 'polypeptide(L)'
;MGTSRAQTRLLPDGTPLRNRLLATLPSDVYAAVVRDIRMINVKVGETLHDSGVRIEHVYFPNSGVYSVTNEMRDGALVEVATVGFEGMIGANVFLGDAAAAGRTFQQVPDGPLAKMPVGRFTKLTAEPGAFRTAVGRYVQASLLQIMQCTACNALHDIKQRCARWLLQTQDRVDVDEFPLKHEFLSIMLGTTRPHVTKVLGALQRDGAISTRYGRINVIDRKKLEKISCECYEVIAKHFERLGL
;
A
#
# COMPACT_ATOMS: atom_id res chain seq x y z
N MET A 1 19.94 -26.60 19.21
CA MET A 1 18.73 -26.45 18.39
C MET A 1 19.07 -25.45 17.30
N GLY A 2 19.30 -25.93 16.07
CA GLY A 2 19.75 -25.08 14.97
C GLY A 2 18.59 -24.22 14.47
N THR A 3 18.72 -22.92 14.55
CA THR A 3 17.85 -21.97 13.85
C THR A 3 18.09 -22.17 12.36
N SER A 4 17.17 -22.89 11.71
CA SER A 4 17.10 -22.93 10.24
C SER A 4 16.98 -21.48 9.76
N ARG A 5 18.03 -20.96 9.11
CA ARG A 5 17.96 -19.73 8.33
C ARG A 5 16.87 -19.94 7.28
N ALA A 6 15.72 -19.29 7.46
CA ALA A 6 14.69 -19.27 6.44
C ALA A 6 15.35 -18.83 5.13
N GLN A 7 15.36 -19.70 4.13
CA GLN A 7 15.91 -19.38 2.81
C GLN A 7 15.14 -18.18 2.27
N THR A 8 15.84 -17.09 1.99
CA THR A 8 15.26 -15.88 1.40
C THR A 8 14.66 -16.27 0.04
N ARG A 9 13.34 -16.18 -0.08
CA ARG A 9 12.65 -16.40 -1.35
C ARG A 9 12.98 -15.29 -2.33
N LEU A 10 13.04 -15.62 -3.61
CA LEU A 10 13.34 -14.67 -4.67
C LEU A 10 12.16 -14.55 -5.62
N LEU A 11 11.93 -13.34 -6.11
CA LEU A 11 11.06 -13.05 -7.26
C LEU A 11 11.72 -13.49 -8.58
N PRO A 12 10.97 -13.52 -9.71
CA PRO A 12 11.50 -14.01 -10.98
C PRO A 12 12.75 -13.30 -11.52
N ASP A 13 12.98 -12.05 -11.12
CA ASP A 13 14.15 -11.23 -11.47
C ASP A 13 15.33 -11.39 -10.49
N GLY A 14 15.22 -12.30 -9.51
CA GLY A 14 16.23 -12.50 -8.48
C GLY A 14 16.12 -11.53 -7.28
N THR A 15 15.17 -10.60 -7.29
CA THR A 15 14.95 -9.69 -6.17
C THR A 15 14.44 -10.46 -4.94
N PRO A 16 14.96 -10.19 -3.72
CA PRO A 16 14.44 -10.78 -2.50
C PRO A 16 12.95 -10.47 -2.31
N LEU A 17 12.16 -11.50 -1.98
CA LEU A 17 10.74 -11.35 -1.72
C LEU A 17 10.50 -10.59 -0.41
N ARG A 18 9.80 -9.47 -0.50
CA ARG A 18 9.32 -8.67 0.64
C ARG A 18 7.80 -8.69 0.76
N ASN A 19 7.08 -8.99 -0.34
CA ASN A 19 5.61 -9.06 -0.30
C ASN A 19 5.14 -10.07 0.75
N ARG A 20 4.50 -9.58 1.80
CA ARG A 20 4.10 -10.39 2.96
C ARG A 20 3.03 -11.42 2.61
N LEU A 21 2.06 -11.05 1.75
CA LEU A 21 1.04 -12.00 1.30
C LEU A 21 1.68 -13.23 0.63
N LEU A 22 2.61 -13.02 -0.30
CA LEU A 22 3.32 -14.10 -0.98
C LEU A 22 4.28 -14.84 -0.02
N ALA A 23 4.85 -14.17 0.96
CA ALA A 23 5.76 -14.75 1.93
C ALA A 23 5.08 -15.75 2.89
N THR A 24 3.77 -15.62 3.12
CA THR A 24 2.99 -16.55 3.97
C THR A 24 2.74 -17.92 3.31
N LEU A 25 2.96 -18.04 1.99
CA LEU A 25 2.61 -19.25 1.24
C LEU A 25 3.58 -20.40 1.57
N PRO A 26 3.11 -21.67 1.64
CA PRO A 26 3.99 -22.84 1.59
C PRO A 26 4.90 -22.82 0.35
N SER A 27 6.06 -23.48 0.42
CA SER A 27 7.09 -23.35 -0.63
C SER A 27 6.64 -23.89 -2.01
N ASP A 28 5.88 -24.96 -2.03
CA ASP A 28 5.28 -25.55 -3.23
C ASP A 28 4.23 -24.64 -3.86
N VAL A 29 3.34 -24.05 -3.03
CA VAL A 29 2.33 -23.08 -3.47
C VAL A 29 2.99 -21.80 -3.98
N TYR A 30 4.01 -21.28 -3.28
CA TYR A 30 4.78 -20.12 -3.73
C TYR A 30 5.42 -20.39 -5.11
N ALA A 31 6.07 -21.54 -5.28
CA ALA A 31 6.67 -21.92 -6.55
C ALA A 31 5.65 -22.01 -7.70
N ALA A 32 4.41 -22.44 -7.42
CA ALA A 32 3.34 -22.44 -8.41
C ALA A 32 2.88 -21.02 -8.76
N VAL A 33 2.70 -20.15 -7.76
CA VAL A 33 2.24 -18.77 -7.93
C VAL A 33 3.27 -17.93 -8.68
N VAL A 34 4.55 -18.04 -8.32
CA VAL A 34 5.61 -17.21 -8.89
C VAL A 34 5.87 -17.46 -10.36
N ARG A 35 5.56 -18.65 -10.89
CA ARG A 35 5.68 -18.99 -12.34
C ARG A 35 4.81 -18.07 -13.22
N ASP A 36 3.70 -17.58 -12.69
CA ASP A 36 2.77 -16.71 -13.41
C ASP A 36 3.03 -15.22 -13.17
N ILE A 37 4.06 -14.88 -12.40
CA ILE A 37 4.48 -13.52 -12.10
C ILE A 37 5.51 -13.03 -13.12
N ARG A 38 5.34 -11.77 -13.55
CA ARG A 38 6.35 -11.00 -14.30
C ARG A 38 6.67 -9.73 -13.56
N MET A 39 7.95 -9.35 -13.56
CA MET A 39 8.38 -8.08 -12.96
C MET A 39 8.27 -6.97 -13.99
N ILE A 40 7.73 -5.82 -13.58
CA ILE A 40 7.58 -4.61 -14.40
C ILE A 40 8.09 -3.39 -13.64
N ASN A 41 8.55 -2.38 -14.38
CA ASN A 41 8.83 -1.06 -13.83
C ASN A 41 7.63 -0.16 -14.06
N VAL A 42 7.24 0.58 -13.04
CA VAL A 42 6.11 1.52 -13.05
C VAL A 42 6.64 2.91 -12.74
N LYS A 43 6.14 3.92 -13.43
CA LYS A 43 6.49 5.33 -13.19
C LYS A 43 5.58 5.95 -12.13
N VAL A 44 6.10 6.91 -11.38
CA VAL A 44 5.29 7.70 -10.43
C VAL A 44 4.09 8.33 -11.16
N GLY A 45 2.90 8.11 -10.62
CA GLY A 45 1.65 8.58 -11.20
C GLY A 45 1.11 7.73 -12.35
N GLU A 46 1.83 6.67 -12.78
CA GLU A 46 1.32 5.73 -13.77
C GLU A 46 0.13 4.95 -13.20
N THR A 47 -0.97 4.97 -13.95
CA THR A 47 -2.21 4.27 -13.58
C THR A 47 -2.09 2.79 -13.89
N LEU A 48 -2.33 1.95 -12.88
CA LEU A 48 -2.39 0.50 -12.99
C LEU A 48 -3.80 0.00 -13.28
N HIS A 49 -4.78 0.58 -12.61
CA HIS A 49 -6.21 0.35 -12.83
C HIS A 49 -6.94 1.69 -12.91
N ASP A 50 -7.85 1.82 -13.85
CA ASP A 50 -8.73 2.98 -13.95
C ASP A 50 -10.14 2.64 -13.50
N SER A 51 -10.85 3.60 -12.91
CA SER A 51 -12.18 3.38 -12.31
C SER A 51 -13.18 2.83 -13.33
N GLY A 52 -13.90 1.77 -12.97
CA GLY A 52 -14.88 1.12 -13.84
C GLY A 52 -14.30 0.29 -14.98
N VAL A 53 -12.99 0.33 -15.20
CA VAL A 53 -12.33 -0.44 -16.25
C VAL A 53 -12.06 -1.86 -15.78
N ARG A 54 -12.20 -2.82 -16.71
CA ARG A 54 -11.94 -4.23 -16.41
C ARG A 54 -10.48 -4.44 -16.03
N ILE A 55 -10.27 -5.11 -14.90
CA ILE A 55 -8.95 -5.50 -14.40
C ILE A 55 -8.42 -6.68 -15.24
N GLU A 56 -7.31 -6.48 -15.90
CA GLU A 56 -6.61 -7.52 -16.66
C GLU A 56 -5.50 -8.19 -15.86
N HIS A 57 -4.96 -7.48 -14.87
CA HIS A 57 -3.84 -7.92 -14.07
C HIS A 57 -4.04 -7.56 -12.60
N VAL A 58 -3.58 -8.45 -11.73
CA VAL A 58 -3.36 -8.14 -10.31
C VAL A 58 -1.88 -7.91 -10.07
N TYR A 59 -1.55 -7.16 -9.00
CA TYR A 59 -0.16 -6.84 -8.71
C TYR A 59 0.16 -7.10 -7.25
N PHE A 60 1.40 -7.51 -6.98
CA PHE A 60 1.92 -7.74 -5.64
C PHE A 60 3.12 -6.81 -5.42
N PRO A 61 2.92 -5.66 -4.76
CA PRO A 61 4.02 -4.76 -4.44
C PRO A 61 5.08 -5.48 -3.58
N ASN A 62 6.34 -5.28 -3.95
CA ASN A 62 7.48 -5.76 -3.14
C ASN A 62 8.06 -4.62 -2.28
N SER A 63 7.72 -3.39 -2.64
CA SER A 63 8.07 -2.14 -1.98
C SER A 63 7.25 -1.00 -2.57
N GLY A 64 7.43 0.22 -2.02
CA GLY A 64 6.73 1.41 -2.49
C GLY A 64 5.29 1.53 -2.00
N VAL A 65 4.61 2.60 -2.41
CA VAL A 65 3.23 2.91 -2.03
C VAL A 65 2.37 3.12 -3.26
N TYR A 66 1.25 2.44 -3.29
CA TYR A 66 0.22 2.54 -4.33
C TYR A 66 -1.06 3.05 -3.69
N SER A 67 -1.64 4.09 -4.29
CA SER A 67 -2.88 4.70 -3.82
C SER A 67 -4.06 4.18 -4.61
N VAL A 68 -5.12 3.83 -3.90
CA VAL A 68 -6.45 3.57 -4.47
C VAL A 68 -7.30 4.79 -4.19
N THR A 69 -7.77 5.44 -5.24
CA THR A 69 -8.54 6.69 -5.16
C THR A 69 -9.90 6.55 -5.79
N ASN A 70 -10.88 7.22 -5.21
CA ASN A 70 -12.16 7.44 -5.86
C ASN A 70 -12.17 8.83 -6.51
N GLU A 71 -12.73 8.89 -7.72
CA GLU A 71 -12.96 10.13 -8.45
C GLU A 71 -14.42 10.56 -8.27
N MET A 72 -14.60 11.81 -7.84
CA MET A 72 -15.91 12.42 -7.70
C MET A 72 -16.36 13.05 -9.02
N ARG A 73 -17.64 13.37 -9.15
CA ARG A 73 -18.22 13.92 -10.40
C ARG A 73 -17.56 15.24 -10.85
N ASP A 74 -17.00 15.99 -9.94
CA ASP A 74 -16.27 17.25 -10.19
C ASP A 74 -14.80 17.05 -10.54
N GLY A 75 -14.36 15.79 -10.66
CA GLY A 75 -12.95 15.42 -10.92
C GLY A 75 -12.05 15.40 -9.68
N ALA A 76 -12.59 15.69 -8.50
CA ALA A 76 -11.80 15.58 -7.25
C ALA A 76 -11.45 14.12 -6.96
N LEU A 77 -10.17 13.87 -6.64
CA LEU A 77 -9.67 12.57 -6.24
C LEU A 77 -9.51 12.52 -4.72
N VAL A 78 -9.96 11.44 -4.12
CA VAL A 78 -9.75 11.16 -2.68
C VAL A 78 -9.21 9.75 -2.51
N GLU A 79 -8.14 9.62 -1.73
CA GLU A 79 -7.60 8.30 -1.37
C GLU A 79 -8.54 7.58 -0.40
N VAL A 80 -8.86 6.34 -0.74
CA VAL A 80 -9.67 5.46 0.10
C VAL A 80 -8.85 4.35 0.74
N ALA A 81 -7.73 3.97 0.11
CA ALA A 81 -6.80 2.98 0.63
C ALA A 81 -5.40 3.16 0.05
N THR A 82 -4.40 2.67 0.77
CA THR A 82 -3.04 2.49 0.28
C THR A 82 -2.66 1.02 0.29
N VAL A 83 -1.86 0.60 -0.67
CA VAL A 83 -1.32 -0.75 -0.79
C VAL A 83 0.20 -0.68 -0.83
N GLY A 84 0.86 -1.50 -0.03
CA GLY A 84 2.30 -1.70 -0.03
C GLY A 84 2.65 -3.19 -0.12
N PHE A 85 3.83 -3.54 0.37
CA PHE A 85 4.33 -4.92 0.34
C PHE A 85 3.53 -5.90 1.23
N GLU A 86 2.61 -5.41 2.06
CA GLU A 86 1.71 -6.23 2.88
C GLU A 86 0.62 -6.94 2.05
N GLY A 87 0.37 -6.50 0.81
CA GLY A 87 -0.80 -6.97 0.10
C GLY A 87 -0.72 -7.03 -1.42
N MET A 88 -1.86 -6.81 -2.06
CA MET A 88 -2.02 -6.87 -3.52
C MET A 88 -2.96 -5.77 -4.04
N ILE A 89 -2.78 -5.41 -5.31
CA ILE A 89 -3.64 -4.49 -6.06
C ILE A 89 -4.58 -5.34 -6.94
N GLY A 90 -5.86 -4.95 -7.01
CA GLY A 90 -6.89 -5.67 -7.78
C GLY A 90 -7.57 -6.79 -6.97
N ALA A 91 -7.58 -6.68 -5.64
CA ALA A 91 -8.18 -7.69 -4.74
C ALA A 91 -9.70 -7.88 -4.95
N ASN A 92 -10.41 -6.91 -5.52
CA ASN A 92 -11.83 -7.02 -5.85
C ASN A 92 -12.14 -8.14 -6.84
N VAL A 93 -11.21 -8.53 -7.71
CA VAL A 93 -11.35 -9.71 -8.59
C VAL A 93 -11.61 -10.99 -7.79
N PHE A 94 -11.01 -11.10 -6.60
CA PHE A 94 -11.24 -12.23 -5.70
C PHE A 94 -12.68 -12.31 -5.18
N LEU A 95 -13.36 -11.17 -5.08
CA LEU A 95 -14.76 -11.07 -4.66
C LEU A 95 -15.76 -11.28 -5.80
N GLY A 96 -15.27 -11.49 -7.03
CA GLY A 96 -16.09 -11.77 -8.21
C GLY A 96 -16.35 -10.57 -9.11
N ASP A 97 -15.91 -9.36 -8.75
CA ASP A 97 -16.03 -8.20 -9.61
C ASP A 97 -14.74 -7.98 -10.40
N ALA A 98 -14.86 -7.97 -11.72
CA ALA A 98 -13.74 -7.76 -12.61
C ALA A 98 -13.48 -6.27 -12.93
N ALA A 99 -14.34 -5.33 -12.49
CA ALA A 99 -14.13 -3.91 -12.67
C ALA A 99 -13.35 -3.29 -11.49
N ALA A 100 -12.48 -2.33 -11.78
CA ALA A 100 -11.77 -1.61 -10.73
C ALA A 100 -12.74 -0.66 -10.00
N ALA A 101 -12.78 -0.78 -8.67
CA ALA A 101 -13.64 0.07 -7.83
C ALA A 101 -13.18 1.53 -7.77
N GLY A 102 -11.92 1.80 -8.13
CA GLY A 102 -11.34 3.13 -8.13
C GLY A 102 -10.05 3.15 -8.97
N ARG A 103 -9.45 4.33 -9.11
CA ARG A 103 -8.19 4.49 -9.82
C ARG A 103 -7.03 4.11 -8.91
N THR A 104 -6.12 3.25 -9.41
CA THR A 104 -4.91 2.85 -8.68
C THR A 104 -3.66 3.28 -9.43
N PHE A 105 -2.74 3.94 -8.75
CA PHE A 105 -1.47 4.41 -9.33
C PHE A 105 -0.32 4.35 -8.32
N GLN A 106 0.92 4.31 -8.82
CA GLN A 106 2.10 4.37 -7.98
C GLN A 106 2.34 5.80 -7.49
N GLN A 107 2.46 5.95 -6.18
CA GLN A 107 2.69 7.24 -5.55
C GLN A 107 4.12 7.42 -5.06
N VAL A 108 4.64 6.45 -4.33
CA VAL A 108 6.03 6.46 -3.89
C VAL A 108 6.74 5.28 -4.56
N PRO A 109 7.69 5.54 -5.46
CA PRO A 109 8.39 4.48 -6.19
C PRO A 109 9.43 3.84 -5.28
N ASP A 110 9.54 2.53 -5.38
CA ASP A 110 10.62 1.76 -4.74
C ASP A 110 10.74 0.38 -5.41
N GLY A 111 11.43 0.32 -6.53
CA GLY A 111 11.73 -0.92 -7.24
C GLY A 111 10.61 -1.46 -8.13
N PRO A 112 10.83 -2.66 -8.71
CA PRO A 112 9.91 -3.29 -9.64
C PRO A 112 8.68 -3.86 -8.94
N LEU A 113 7.58 -3.96 -9.72
CA LEU A 113 6.28 -4.46 -9.30
C LEU A 113 6.01 -5.84 -9.89
N ALA A 114 5.60 -6.79 -9.05
CA ALA A 114 5.20 -8.13 -9.51
C ALA A 114 3.78 -8.08 -10.09
N LYS A 115 3.61 -8.54 -11.34
CA LYS A 115 2.38 -8.50 -12.13
C LYS A 115 1.93 -9.92 -12.49
N MET A 116 0.64 -10.23 -12.33
CA MET A 116 0.05 -11.51 -12.69
C MET A 116 -1.23 -11.31 -13.51
N PRO A 117 -1.46 -12.04 -14.63
CA PRO A 117 -2.72 -11.98 -15.37
C PRO A 117 -3.91 -12.44 -14.50
N VAL A 118 -5.05 -11.74 -14.58
CA VAL A 118 -6.27 -12.05 -13.82
C VAL A 118 -6.73 -13.49 -14.03
N GLY A 119 -6.70 -14.00 -15.26
CA GLY A 119 -7.11 -15.38 -15.53
C GLY A 119 -6.27 -16.43 -14.79
N ARG A 120 -4.98 -16.16 -14.56
CA ARG A 120 -4.11 -17.03 -13.74
C ARG A 120 -4.42 -16.89 -12.27
N PHE A 121 -4.57 -15.66 -11.78
CA PHE A 121 -4.98 -15.38 -10.42
C PHE A 121 -6.30 -16.06 -10.05
N THR A 122 -7.34 -15.89 -10.88
CA THR A 122 -8.64 -16.52 -10.65
C THR A 122 -8.54 -18.04 -10.62
N LYS A 123 -7.77 -18.65 -11.55
CA LYS A 123 -7.54 -20.10 -11.55
C LYS A 123 -6.83 -20.58 -10.28
N LEU A 124 -5.81 -19.87 -9.81
CA LEU A 124 -5.05 -20.23 -8.60
C LEU A 124 -5.85 -20.03 -7.31
N THR A 125 -6.90 -19.18 -7.33
CA THR A 125 -7.76 -18.90 -6.17
C THR A 125 -9.14 -19.57 -6.26
N ALA A 126 -9.45 -20.32 -7.34
CA ALA A 126 -10.74 -20.99 -7.53
C ALA A 126 -11.00 -22.04 -6.44
N GLU A 127 -10.01 -22.90 -6.19
CA GLU A 127 -10.11 -23.99 -5.24
C GLU A 127 -9.63 -23.58 -3.84
N PRO A 128 -10.17 -24.20 -2.77
CA PRO A 128 -9.66 -24.04 -1.42
C PRO A 128 -8.16 -24.37 -1.33
N GLY A 129 -7.38 -23.47 -0.72
CA GLY A 129 -5.93 -23.67 -0.59
C GLY A 129 -5.24 -22.47 0.08
N ALA A 130 -3.93 -22.60 0.27
CA ALA A 130 -3.15 -21.59 1.01
C ALA A 130 -3.16 -20.23 0.32
N PHE A 131 -3.09 -20.18 -1.02
CA PHE A 131 -3.11 -18.91 -1.74
C PHE A 131 -4.48 -18.22 -1.62
N ARG A 132 -5.59 -18.96 -1.81
CA ARG A 132 -6.95 -18.44 -1.59
C ARG A 132 -7.11 -17.90 -0.16
N THR A 133 -6.62 -18.64 0.83
CA THR A 133 -6.68 -18.25 2.24
C THR A 133 -5.89 -16.97 2.51
N ALA A 134 -4.67 -16.85 1.96
CA ALA A 134 -3.82 -15.67 2.11
C ALA A 134 -4.48 -14.42 1.47
N VAL A 135 -5.03 -14.57 0.26
CA VAL A 135 -5.78 -13.49 -0.41
C VAL A 135 -7.01 -13.08 0.40
N GLY A 136 -7.78 -14.05 0.92
CA GLY A 136 -8.96 -13.78 1.77
C GLY A 136 -8.60 -12.99 3.04
N ARG A 137 -7.50 -13.34 3.71
CA ARG A 137 -6.99 -12.59 4.87
C ARG A 137 -6.62 -11.16 4.50
N TYR A 138 -5.95 -10.98 3.37
CA TYR A 138 -5.61 -9.64 2.88
C TYR A 138 -6.86 -8.80 2.56
N VAL A 139 -7.87 -9.37 1.90
CA VAL A 139 -9.14 -8.69 1.65
C VAL A 139 -9.79 -8.25 2.96
N GLN A 140 -9.80 -9.12 3.98
CA GLN A 140 -10.29 -8.76 5.31
C GLN A 140 -9.49 -7.60 5.94
N ALA A 141 -8.14 -7.65 5.88
CA ALA A 141 -7.29 -6.58 6.40
C ALA A 141 -7.56 -5.25 5.68
N SER A 142 -7.73 -5.29 4.35
CA SER A 142 -8.05 -4.11 3.54
C SER A 142 -9.39 -3.48 3.91
N LEU A 143 -10.43 -4.29 4.15
CA LEU A 143 -11.72 -3.80 4.65
C LEU A 143 -11.57 -3.10 6.00
N LEU A 144 -10.86 -3.71 6.95
CA LEU A 144 -10.59 -3.11 8.26
C LEU A 144 -9.80 -1.79 8.13
N GLN A 145 -8.82 -1.72 7.22
CA GLN A 145 -8.10 -0.49 6.91
C GLN A 145 -9.04 0.61 6.40
N ILE A 146 -9.91 0.29 5.42
CA ILE A 146 -10.86 1.25 4.85
C ILE A 146 -11.83 1.76 5.91
N MET A 147 -12.38 0.88 6.75
CA MET A 147 -13.26 1.26 7.86
C MET A 147 -12.55 2.19 8.85
N GLN A 148 -11.30 1.87 9.24
CA GLN A 148 -10.51 2.72 10.13
C GLN A 148 -10.15 4.06 9.49
N CYS A 149 -9.82 4.08 8.18
CA CYS A 149 -9.55 5.32 7.44
C CYS A 149 -10.81 6.20 7.35
N THR A 150 -12.00 5.61 7.17
CA THR A 150 -13.27 6.35 7.17
C THR A 150 -13.52 7.05 8.51
N ALA A 151 -13.39 6.34 9.62
CA ALA A 151 -13.50 6.91 10.96
C ALA A 151 -12.42 7.98 11.21
N CYS A 152 -11.18 7.70 10.80
CA CYS A 152 -10.05 8.63 10.91
C CYS A 152 -10.31 9.95 10.15
N ASN A 153 -10.86 9.87 8.95
CA ASN A 153 -11.18 11.03 8.13
C ASN A 153 -12.27 11.92 8.74
N ALA A 154 -13.19 11.32 9.50
CA ALA A 154 -14.28 12.02 10.16
C ALA A 154 -13.90 12.67 11.51
N LEU A 155 -12.96 12.05 12.25
CA LEU A 155 -12.74 12.39 13.67
C LEU A 155 -11.38 13.04 13.96
N HIS A 156 -10.34 12.79 13.13
CA HIS A 156 -9.01 13.29 13.39
C HIS A 156 -8.64 14.49 12.54
N ASP A 157 -7.84 15.39 13.11
CA ASP A 157 -7.35 16.56 12.38
C ASP A 157 -6.35 16.16 11.28
N ILE A 158 -6.14 17.07 10.35
CA ILE A 158 -5.34 16.80 9.16
C ILE A 158 -3.85 16.61 9.47
N LYS A 159 -3.34 17.19 10.56
CA LYS A 159 -1.95 17.02 11.00
C LYS A 159 -1.70 15.61 11.50
N GLN A 160 -2.64 15.08 12.31
CA GLN A 160 -2.62 13.71 12.81
C GLN A 160 -2.72 12.70 11.66
N ARG A 161 -3.63 12.94 10.71
CA ARG A 161 -3.81 12.12 9.51
C ARG A 161 -2.58 12.14 8.60
N CYS A 162 -1.95 13.30 8.45
CA CYS A 162 -0.71 13.46 7.70
C CYS A 162 0.43 12.66 8.37
N ALA A 163 0.60 12.77 9.67
CA ALA A 163 1.61 12.01 10.42
C ALA A 163 1.40 10.50 10.26
N ARG A 164 0.16 10.00 10.41
CA ARG A 164 -0.20 8.60 10.16
C ARG A 164 0.20 8.16 8.74
N TRP A 165 -0.13 8.95 7.74
CA TRP A 165 0.15 8.63 6.35
C TRP A 165 1.67 8.55 6.07
N LEU A 166 2.45 9.49 6.63
CA LEU A 166 3.91 9.49 6.50
C LEU A 166 4.55 8.27 7.17
N LEU A 167 4.08 7.87 8.35
CA LEU A 167 4.53 6.66 9.03
C LEU A 167 4.25 5.40 8.20
N GLN A 168 3.03 5.25 7.70
CA GLN A 168 2.66 4.13 6.83
C GLN A 168 3.48 4.09 5.53
N THR A 169 3.87 5.25 5.01
CA THR A 169 4.74 5.33 3.84
C THR A 169 6.17 4.90 4.19
N GLN A 170 6.73 5.44 5.28
CA GLN A 170 8.07 5.05 5.76
C GLN A 170 8.18 3.54 5.98
N ASP A 171 7.17 2.92 6.61
CA ASP A 171 7.13 1.47 6.84
C ASP A 171 7.23 0.66 5.54
N ARG A 172 6.66 1.17 4.44
CA ARG A 172 6.57 0.48 3.14
C ARG A 172 7.78 0.66 2.25
N VAL A 173 8.49 1.80 2.38
CA VAL A 173 9.70 2.07 1.59
C VAL A 173 10.98 1.73 2.35
N ASP A 174 10.91 1.55 3.68
CA ASP A 174 12.03 1.18 4.55
C ASP A 174 13.23 2.14 4.45
N VAL A 175 12.93 3.43 4.19
CA VAL A 175 13.89 4.53 4.16
C VAL A 175 13.29 5.76 4.82
N ASP A 176 14.13 6.59 5.41
CA ASP A 176 13.68 7.81 6.10
C ASP A 176 13.31 8.93 5.12
N GLU A 177 13.93 8.94 3.94
CA GLU A 177 13.72 9.97 2.94
C GLU A 177 13.10 9.39 1.65
N PHE A 178 11.93 9.90 1.27
CA PHE A 178 11.20 9.47 0.07
C PHE A 178 10.63 10.66 -0.72
N PRO A 179 10.47 10.53 -2.05
CA PRO A 179 9.86 11.57 -2.86
C PRO A 179 8.37 11.66 -2.57
N LEU A 180 7.87 12.85 -2.28
CA LEU A 180 6.45 13.12 -2.09
C LEU A 180 6.12 14.57 -2.42
N LYS A 181 5.34 14.77 -3.48
CA LYS A 181 4.86 16.09 -3.87
C LYS A 181 3.65 16.51 -3.02
N HIS A 182 3.55 17.79 -2.66
CA HIS A 182 2.41 18.35 -1.92
C HIS A 182 1.06 18.13 -2.62
N GLU A 183 1.06 18.08 -3.93
CA GLU A 183 -0.10 17.81 -4.76
C GLU A 183 -0.66 16.40 -4.49
N PHE A 184 0.20 15.38 -4.52
CA PHE A 184 -0.22 14.02 -4.18
C PHE A 184 -0.73 13.92 -2.74
N LEU A 185 0.00 14.52 -1.78
CA LEU A 185 -0.41 14.51 -0.39
C LEU A 185 -1.76 15.23 -0.18
N SER A 186 -2.09 16.25 -1.00
CA SER A 186 -3.40 16.91 -0.93
C SER A 186 -4.54 15.99 -1.35
N ILE A 187 -4.34 15.15 -2.36
CA ILE A 187 -5.29 14.10 -2.77
C ILE A 187 -5.47 13.07 -1.63
N MET A 188 -4.36 12.60 -1.04
CA MET A 188 -4.36 11.59 0.03
C MET A 188 -5.12 12.08 1.27
N LEU A 189 -4.96 13.35 1.61
CA LEU A 189 -5.59 13.93 2.80
C LEU A 189 -6.97 14.54 2.51
N GLY A 190 -7.42 14.57 1.25
CA GLY A 190 -8.68 15.20 0.86
C GLY A 190 -8.71 16.69 1.19
N THR A 191 -7.62 17.41 0.88
CA THR A 191 -7.47 18.84 1.22
C THR A 191 -6.76 19.62 0.12
N THR A 192 -6.54 20.92 0.34
CA THR A 192 -5.85 21.78 -0.63
C THR A 192 -4.32 21.76 -0.43
N ARG A 193 -3.56 21.98 -1.52
CA ARG A 193 -2.10 22.08 -1.50
C ARG A 193 -1.58 23.16 -0.51
N PRO A 194 -2.17 24.38 -0.40
CA PRO A 194 -1.76 25.35 0.63
C PRO A 194 -1.93 24.82 2.06
N HIS A 195 -2.99 24.05 2.32
CA HIS A 195 -3.20 23.46 3.64
C HIS A 195 -2.15 22.37 3.94
N VAL A 196 -1.82 21.51 2.97
CA VAL A 196 -0.70 20.55 3.10
C VAL A 196 0.60 21.26 3.45
N THR A 197 0.91 22.38 2.77
CA THR A 197 2.12 23.17 3.07
C THR A 197 2.15 23.66 4.51
N LYS A 198 1.01 24.13 5.04
CA LYS A 198 0.89 24.53 6.46
C LYS A 198 1.11 23.37 7.42
N VAL A 199 0.51 22.21 7.12
CA VAL A 199 0.62 20.99 7.93
C VAL A 199 2.07 20.49 7.96
N LEU A 200 2.71 20.36 6.81
CA LEU A 200 4.13 19.95 6.73
C LEU A 200 5.05 20.95 7.46
N GLY A 201 4.79 22.25 7.32
CA GLY A 201 5.50 23.29 8.07
C GLY A 201 5.31 23.16 9.59
N ALA A 202 4.14 22.72 10.07
CA ALA A 202 3.93 22.44 11.49
C ALA A 202 4.74 21.21 11.94
N LEU A 203 4.68 20.09 11.20
CA LEU A 203 5.47 18.88 11.50
C LEU A 203 6.99 19.17 11.48
N GLN A 204 7.44 20.10 10.63
CA GLN A 204 8.81 20.53 10.55
C GLN A 204 9.23 21.37 11.78
N ARG A 205 8.37 22.30 12.23
CA ARG A 205 8.61 23.07 13.47
C ARG A 205 8.64 22.17 14.71
N ASP A 206 7.85 21.10 14.73
CA ASP A 206 7.87 20.08 15.79
C ASP A 206 9.16 19.22 15.74
N GLY A 207 9.97 19.33 14.69
CA GLY A 207 11.18 18.56 14.49
C GLY A 207 10.94 17.09 14.18
N ALA A 208 9.76 16.72 13.69
CA ALA A 208 9.43 15.36 13.32
C ALA A 208 9.92 15.00 11.91
N ILE A 209 9.86 15.97 10.98
CA ILE A 209 10.26 15.79 9.57
C ILE A 209 11.10 16.96 9.08
N SER A 210 11.75 16.81 7.91
CA SER A 210 12.19 17.92 7.05
C SER A 210 11.65 17.73 5.64
N THR A 211 11.50 18.85 4.93
CA THR A 211 11.07 18.85 3.53
C THR A 211 12.08 19.59 2.67
N ARG A 212 12.51 18.98 1.56
CA ARG A 212 13.45 19.60 0.64
C ARG A 212 13.22 19.07 -0.79
N TYR A 213 13.08 19.98 -1.76
CA TYR A 213 12.97 19.65 -3.19
C TYR A 213 11.96 18.54 -3.54
N GLY A 214 10.76 18.56 -2.92
CA GLY A 214 9.72 17.55 -3.18
C GLY A 214 10.01 16.19 -2.54
N ARG A 215 10.92 16.14 -1.57
CA ARG A 215 11.20 14.97 -0.73
C ARG A 215 10.83 15.28 0.71
N ILE A 216 10.39 14.26 1.43
CA ILE A 216 10.14 14.30 2.87
C ILE A 216 11.15 13.38 3.51
N ASN A 217 11.79 13.85 4.58
CA ASN A 217 12.66 13.06 5.43
C ASN A 217 12.08 13.01 6.85
N VAL A 218 11.85 11.82 7.38
CA VAL A 218 11.44 11.58 8.77
C VAL A 218 12.67 11.68 9.65
N ILE A 219 12.79 12.77 10.43
CA ILE A 219 13.94 13.02 11.31
C ILE A 219 13.77 12.33 12.66
N ASP A 220 12.57 12.40 13.21
CA ASP A 220 12.24 11.80 14.52
C ASP A 220 10.92 11.04 14.42
N ARG A 221 11.05 9.73 14.14
CA ARG A 221 9.91 8.83 14.03
C ARG A 221 9.06 8.80 15.29
N LYS A 222 9.67 8.81 16.48
CA LYS A 222 8.92 8.78 17.76
C LYS A 222 8.08 10.02 17.97
N LYS A 223 8.57 11.18 17.54
CA LYS A 223 7.74 12.41 17.53
C LYS A 223 6.60 12.31 16.54
N LEU A 224 6.86 11.76 15.34
CA LEU A 224 5.84 11.60 14.32
C LEU A 224 4.74 10.62 14.80
N GLU A 225 5.10 9.54 15.49
CA GLU A 225 4.18 8.59 16.14
C GLU A 225 3.32 9.29 17.21
N LYS A 226 3.90 10.13 18.06
CA LYS A 226 3.15 10.90 19.07
C LYS A 226 2.18 11.93 18.47
N ILE A 227 2.49 12.46 17.29
CA ILE A 227 1.62 13.40 16.57
C ILE A 227 0.52 12.66 15.83
N SER A 228 0.77 11.44 15.39
CA SER A 228 -0.23 10.66 14.65
C SER A 228 -1.42 10.29 15.53
N CYS A 229 -2.56 9.99 14.89
CA CYS A 229 -3.69 9.39 15.59
C CYS A 229 -3.46 7.90 15.83
N GLU A 230 -4.19 7.32 16.78
CA GLU A 230 -4.21 5.89 17.11
C GLU A 230 -4.51 4.98 15.92
N CYS A 231 -5.10 5.52 14.86
CA CYS A 231 -5.41 4.77 13.64
C CYS A 231 -4.17 4.17 12.98
N TYR A 232 -2.97 4.74 13.20
CA TYR A 232 -1.72 4.14 12.75
C TYR A 232 -1.51 2.75 13.35
N GLU A 233 -1.55 2.67 14.68
CA GLU A 233 -1.36 1.40 15.40
C GLU A 233 -2.51 0.42 15.15
N VAL A 234 -3.76 0.90 15.11
CA VAL A 234 -4.93 0.06 14.89
C VAL A 234 -4.83 -0.65 13.55
N ILE A 235 -4.45 0.08 12.47
CA ILE A 235 -4.26 -0.50 11.15
C ILE A 235 -3.10 -1.51 11.16
N ALA A 236 -1.95 -1.16 11.73
CA ALA A 236 -0.80 -2.06 11.81
C ALA A 236 -1.15 -3.37 12.53
N LYS A 237 -1.81 -3.30 13.69
CA LYS A 237 -2.28 -4.47 14.45
C LYS A 237 -3.27 -5.34 13.67
N HIS A 238 -4.12 -4.76 12.80
CA HIS A 238 -5.02 -5.54 11.96
C HIS A 238 -4.26 -6.40 10.94
N PHE A 239 -3.26 -5.83 10.25
CA PHE A 239 -2.42 -6.59 9.32
C PHE A 239 -1.60 -7.66 10.05
N GLU A 240 -0.94 -7.31 11.15
CA GLU A 240 -0.15 -8.23 11.97
C GLU A 240 -0.99 -9.43 12.46
N ARG A 241 -2.19 -9.18 12.99
CA ARG A 241 -3.11 -10.24 13.45
C ARG A 241 -3.48 -11.24 12.35
N LEU A 242 -3.51 -10.79 11.10
CA LEU A 242 -3.84 -11.62 9.94
C LEU A 242 -2.59 -12.24 9.28
N GLY A 243 -1.40 -12.01 9.86
CA GLY A 243 -0.12 -12.54 9.39
C GLY A 243 0.44 -11.81 8.17
N LEU A 244 0.08 -10.54 8.01
CA LEU A 244 0.45 -9.68 6.87
C LEU A 244 1.33 -8.50 7.31
#